data_930a9c44378e5eba82b71b6c026733d9
#
_entry.id   930a9c44378e5eba82b71b6c026733d9
#
_cell.length_a   1.000
_cell.length_b   1.000
_cell.length_c   1.000
_cell.angle_alpha   90.00
_cell.angle_beta   90.00
_cell.angle_gamma   90.00
#
_symmetry.space_group_name_H-M   'P 1'
#
loop_
_entity.id
_entity.type
_entity.pdbx_description
1 polymer ?
#
loop_
_entity_poly.entity_id
_entity_poly.type
_entity_poly.pdbx_seq_one_letter_code
_entity_poly.pdbx_strand_id
1 'polypeptide(L)'
;MANWLLNVSEKWLRPVYDVLHEQLCRKPVLHADETTLQVLKEPGRSSTSKSYMWLYRTSGCAKQAIVLYEYQPTRKAEHAETFLQGFSGWLHADGYQGYLYFDVLPWLNLFLRFCDDWR
;
A
#
# COMPACT_ATOMS: atom_id res chain seq x y z
N MET A 1 -19.57 21.54 -0.55
CA MET A 1 -19.08 21.19 0.79
C MET A 1 -17.63 20.76 0.83
N ALA A 2 -16.97 20.33 -0.10
CA ALA A 2 -15.65 19.73 0.06
C ALA A 2 -14.52 20.43 -0.71
N ASN A 3 -14.79 21.54 -1.38
CA ASN A 3 -13.78 22.20 -2.22
C ASN A 3 -12.55 22.66 -1.45
N TRP A 4 -12.72 23.22 -0.23
CA TRP A 4 -11.58 23.62 0.58
C TRP A 4 -10.79 22.40 1.10
N LEU A 5 -11.49 21.31 1.47
CA LEU A 5 -10.87 20.07 1.91
C LEU A 5 -10.07 19.42 0.79
N LEU A 6 -10.64 19.37 -0.41
CA LEU A 6 -9.94 18.88 -1.61
C LEU A 6 -8.73 19.75 -1.94
N ASN A 7 -8.86 21.07 -1.87
CA ASN A 7 -7.76 22.00 -2.10
C ASN A 7 -6.62 21.82 -1.08
N VAL A 8 -6.94 21.65 0.20
CA VAL A 8 -5.94 21.39 1.25
C VAL A 8 -5.26 20.05 1.00
N SER A 9 -6.03 19.02 0.68
CA SER A 9 -5.51 17.70 0.36
C SER A 9 -4.53 17.74 -0.82
N GLU A 10 -4.93 18.32 -1.94
CA GLU A 10 -4.10 18.36 -3.15
C GLU A 10 -2.88 19.29 -3.01
N LYS A 11 -3.03 20.45 -2.41
CA LYS A 11 -1.96 21.46 -2.35
C LYS A 11 -0.96 21.22 -1.23
N TRP A 12 -1.40 20.66 -0.12
CA TRP A 12 -0.57 20.57 1.09
C TRP A 12 -0.27 19.15 1.52
N LEU A 13 -1.28 18.27 1.53
CA LEU A 13 -1.10 16.90 1.98
C LEU A 13 -0.48 16.01 0.90
N ARG A 14 -0.85 16.19 -0.36
CA ARG A 14 -0.31 15.38 -1.44
C ARG A 14 1.20 15.51 -1.59
N PRO A 15 1.81 16.70 -1.58
CA PRO A 15 3.26 16.82 -1.63
C PRO A 15 3.97 16.13 -0.46
N VAL A 16 3.39 16.21 0.76
CA VAL A 16 3.93 15.49 1.93
C VAL A 16 3.84 13.99 1.75
N TYR A 17 2.69 13.51 1.28
CA TYR A 17 2.50 12.09 0.97
C TYR A 17 3.53 11.59 -0.05
N ASP A 18 3.75 12.33 -1.13
CA ASP A 18 4.69 11.96 -2.19
C ASP A 18 6.14 11.88 -1.68
N VAL A 19 6.55 12.80 -0.81
CA VAL A 19 7.87 12.75 -0.15
C VAL A 19 7.98 11.53 0.77
N LEU A 20 6.96 11.24 1.55
CA LEU A 20 6.95 10.08 2.44
C LEU A 20 6.96 8.77 1.63
N HIS A 21 6.24 8.71 0.52
CA HIS A 21 6.24 7.57 -0.39
C HIS A 21 7.65 7.33 -0.97
N GLU A 22 8.30 8.38 -1.44
CA GLU A 22 9.68 8.29 -1.94
C GLU A 22 10.64 7.80 -0.85
N GLN A 23 10.54 8.32 0.37
CA GLN A 23 11.36 7.89 1.49
C GLN A 23 11.07 6.43 1.90
N LEU A 24 9.80 6.02 1.85
CA LEU A 24 9.40 4.64 2.11
C LEU A 24 10.06 3.68 1.12
N CYS A 25 9.98 3.97 -0.17
CA CYS A 25 10.52 3.12 -1.24
C CYS A 25 12.05 3.02 -1.24
N ARG A 26 12.74 3.87 -0.50
CA ARG A 26 14.20 3.79 -0.28
C ARG A 26 14.63 2.91 0.88
N LYS A 27 13.67 2.43 1.68
CA LYS A 27 13.99 1.59 2.85
C LYS A 27 14.32 0.15 2.42
N PRO A 28 15.19 -0.55 3.16
CA PRO A 28 15.60 -1.91 2.78
C PRO A 28 14.53 -2.97 3.02
N VAL A 29 13.61 -2.73 3.95
CA VAL A 29 12.55 -3.67 4.32
C VAL A 29 11.23 -2.94 4.49
N LEU A 30 10.23 -3.40 3.77
CA LEU A 30 8.85 -2.92 3.89
C LEU A 30 7.91 -4.06 4.27
N HIS A 31 6.81 -3.68 4.89
CA HIS A 31 5.67 -4.54 5.10
C HIS A 31 4.49 -4.01 4.30
N ALA A 32 3.79 -4.90 3.63
CA ALA A 32 2.55 -4.60 2.91
C ALA A 32 1.43 -5.51 3.39
N ASP A 33 0.26 -4.94 3.48
CA ASP A 33 -0.96 -5.64 3.84
C ASP A 33 -2.17 -4.93 3.21
N GLU A 34 -3.28 -5.62 3.07
CA GLU A 34 -4.50 -5.01 2.59
C GLU A 34 -5.71 -5.47 3.41
N THR A 35 -6.65 -4.56 3.61
CA THR A 35 -7.90 -4.85 4.28
C THR A 35 -9.09 -4.41 3.43
N THR A 36 -10.19 -5.13 3.56
CA THR A 36 -11.43 -4.76 2.88
C THR A 36 -12.09 -3.59 3.58
N LEU A 37 -12.66 -2.70 2.78
CA LEU A 37 -13.54 -1.66 3.27
C LEU A 37 -14.75 -1.50 2.34
N GLN A 38 -15.82 -0.94 2.87
CA GLN A 38 -17.03 -0.67 2.13
C GLN A 38 -17.23 0.84 1.98
N VAL A 39 -17.39 1.28 0.73
CA VAL A 39 -17.69 2.68 0.42
C VAL A 39 -19.13 2.77 -0.06
N LEU A 40 -19.96 3.42 0.75
CA LEU A 40 -21.43 3.45 0.53
C LEU A 40 -21.85 4.28 -0.69
N LYS A 41 -21.06 5.29 -1.04
CA LYS A 41 -21.39 6.23 -2.14
C LYS A 41 -20.21 6.39 -3.09
N GLU A 42 -19.82 5.30 -3.74
CA GLU A 42 -18.79 5.34 -4.77
C GLU A 42 -19.46 5.43 -6.15
N PRO A 43 -19.12 6.45 -6.97
CA PRO A 43 -19.71 6.60 -8.30
C PRO A 43 -19.49 5.36 -9.17
N GLY A 44 -20.56 4.86 -9.79
CA GLY A 44 -20.49 3.72 -10.71
C GLY A 44 -20.35 2.35 -10.05
N ARG A 45 -20.43 2.26 -8.70
CA ARG A 45 -20.33 0.99 -7.97
C ARG A 45 -21.50 0.80 -7.00
N SER A 46 -21.87 -0.46 -6.78
CA SER A 46 -22.85 -0.83 -5.74
C SER A 46 -22.31 -0.54 -4.35
N SER A 47 -23.17 -0.12 -3.43
CA SER A 47 -22.85 0.06 -2.01
C SER A 47 -22.39 -1.22 -1.30
N THR A 48 -22.66 -2.38 -1.90
CA THR A 48 -22.21 -3.68 -1.40
C THR A 48 -20.87 -4.12 -1.95
N SER A 49 -20.30 -3.36 -2.89
CA SER A 49 -18.99 -3.67 -3.48
C SER A 49 -17.89 -3.53 -2.43
N LYS A 50 -16.97 -4.49 -2.42
CA LYS A 50 -15.77 -4.44 -1.59
C LYS A 50 -14.71 -3.57 -2.27
N SER A 51 -14.19 -2.62 -1.54
CA SER A 51 -12.99 -1.87 -1.86
C SER A 51 -11.88 -2.24 -0.89
N TYR A 52 -10.70 -1.72 -1.08
CA TYR A 52 -9.53 -2.13 -0.31
C TYR A 52 -8.73 -0.93 0.15
N MET A 53 -8.24 -1.02 1.37
CA MET A 53 -7.21 -0.14 1.90
C MET A 53 -5.91 -0.91 1.93
N TRP A 54 -4.95 -0.47 1.15
CA TRP A 54 -3.60 -0.98 1.14
C TRP A 54 -2.76 -0.25 2.17
N LEU A 55 -1.98 -0.98 2.92
CA LEU A 55 -1.07 -0.47 3.94
C LEU A 55 0.36 -0.80 3.54
N TYR A 56 1.23 0.20 3.54
CA TYR A 56 2.66 0.02 3.36
C TYR A 56 3.39 0.69 4.51
N ARG A 57 4.31 -0.02 5.13
CA ARG A 57 5.05 0.51 6.28
C ARG A 57 6.50 0.04 6.31
N THR A 58 7.33 0.81 6.97
CA THR A 58 8.70 0.41 7.32
C THR A 58 8.68 -0.71 8.37
N SER A 59 9.80 -1.43 8.49
CA SER A 59 9.95 -2.44 9.55
C SER A 59 9.95 -1.79 10.94
N GLY A 60 9.63 -2.59 11.97
CA GLY A 60 9.62 -2.10 13.35
C GLY A 60 11.00 -1.66 13.87
N CYS A 61 12.08 -2.07 13.21
CA CYS A 61 13.46 -1.68 13.55
C CYS A 61 13.94 -0.42 12.80
N ALA A 62 13.11 0.18 11.96
CA ALA A 62 13.47 1.38 11.23
C ALA A 62 13.60 2.59 12.16
N LYS A 63 14.67 3.37 12.02
CA LYS A 63 14.88 4.59 12.81
C LYS A 63 13.79 5.64 12.60
N GLN A 64 13.23 5.67 11.40
CA GLN A 64 12.11 6.53 11.03
C GLN A 64 10.97 5.65 10.54
N ALA A 65 9.91 5.60 11.32
CA ALA A 65 8.71 4.86 10.96
C ALA A 65 7.88 5.68 9.97
N ILE A 66 7.56 5.06 8.83
CA ILE A 66 6.64 5.61 7.85
C ILE A 66 5.53 4.59 7.64
N VAL A 67 4.30 5.06 7.67
CA VAL A 67 3.10 4.26 7.38
C VAL A 67 2.27 5.02 6.38
N LEU A 68 1.99 4.41 5.23
CA LEU A 68 1.16 4.98 4.19
C LEU A 68 -0.03 4.08 3.88
N TYR A 69 -1.15 4.70 3.61
CA TYR A 69 -2.37 4.03 3.19
C TYR A 69 -2.72 4.44 1.77
N GLU A 70 -3.20 3.50 0.99
CA GLU A 70 -3.70 3.72 -0.35
C GLU A 70 -5.06 3.06 -0.53
N TYR A 71 -6.06 3.86 -0.90
CA TYR A 71 -7.37 3.33 -1.28
C TYR A 71 -7.33 2.80 -2.71
N GLN A 72 -7.86 1.60 -2.91
CA GLN A 72 -8.07 1.03 -4.25
C GLN A 72 -9.43 0.33 -4.35
N PRO A 73 -10.12 0.46 -5.49
CA PRO A 73 -11.43 -0.17 -5.68
C PRO A 73 -11.34 -1.69 -5.83
N THR A 74 -10.17 -2.24 -6.08
CA THR A 74 -9.95 -3.66 -6.30
C THR A 74 -8.71 -4.17 -5.56
N ARG A 75 -8.59 -5.50 -5.47
CA ARG A 75 -7.43 -6.18 -4.87
C ARG A 75 -6.40 -6.63 -5.93
N LYS A 76 -6.31 -5.95 -7.05
CA LYS A 76 -5.39 -6.35 -8.11
C LYS A 76 -3.93 -6.08 -7.73
N ALA A 77 -3.05 -7.00 -8.10
CA ALA A 77 -1.60 -6.87 -7.89
C ALA A 77 -0.99 -5.59 -8.50
N GLU A 78 -1.55 -5.13 -9.63
CA GLU A 78 -1.14 -3.89 -10.31
C GLU A 78 -1.06 -2.68 -9.37
N HIS A 79 -1.91 -2.60 -8.34
CA HIS A 79 -1.90 -1.50 -7.39
C HIS A 79 -0.63 -1.49 -6.56
N ALA A 80 -0.25 -2.65 -6.03
CA ALA A 80 0.98 -2.78 -5.28
C ALA A 80 2.23 -2.61 -6.17
N GLU A 81 2.20 -3.12 -7.40
CA GLU A 81 3.28 -2.91 -8.37
C GLU A 81 3.50 -1.42 -8.65
N THR A 82 2.43 -0.69 -8.91
CA THR A 82 2.50 0.76 -9.14
C THR A 82 3.01 1.52 -7.93
N PHE A 83 2.51 1.17 -6.73
CA PHE A 83 2.93 1.81 -5.49
C PHE A 83 4.41 1.56 -5.19
N LEU A 84 4.87 0.33 -5.38
CA LEU A 84 6.24 -0.10 -5.08
C LEU A 84 7.22 0.13 -6.25
N GLN A 85 6.81 0.85 -7.28
CA GLN A 85 7.68 1.17 -8.39
C GLN A 85 8.94 1.91 -7.90
N GLY A 86 10.11 1.37 -8.26
CA GLY A 86 11.41 1.89 -7.80
C GLY A 86 11.87 1.36 -6.43
N PHE A 87 11.06 0.57 -5.75
CA PHE A 87 11.48 -0.13 -4.55
C PHE A 87 12.43 -1.28 -4.91
N SER A 88 13.54 -1.39 -4.19
CA SER A 88 14.49 -2.50 -4.30
C SER A 88 14.89 -2.95 -2.89
N GLY A 89 14.23 -3.98 -2.38
CA GLY A 89 14.46 -4.44 -1.01
C GLY A 89 13.63 -5.68 -0.71
N TRP A 90 13.46 -5.93 0.58
CA TRP A 90 12.65 -7.04 1.06
C TRP A 90 11.22 -6.59 1.35
N LEU A 91 10.26 -7.18 0.68
CA LEU A 91 8.84 -6.98 0.97
C LEU A 91 8.33 -8.13 1.82
N HIS A 92 7.84 -7.80 3.00
CA HIS A 92 7.17 -8.72 3.89
C HIS A 92 5.65 -8.54 3.74
N ALA A 93 4.98 -9.55 3.20
CA ALA A 93 3.53 -9.57 3.00
C ALA A 93 2.94 -10.88 3.49
N ASP A 94 1.64 -10.93 3.68
CA ASP A 94 0.95 -12.19 3.86
C ASP A 94 0.94 -13.00 2.55
N GLY A 95 0.55 -14.27 2.60
CA GLY A 95 0.60 -15.20 1.46
C GLY A 95 -0.38 -14.88 0.32
N TYR A 96 -0.84 -13.65 0.16
CA TYR A 96 -1.72 -13.27 -0.94
C TYR A 96 -1.01 -13.41 -2.29
N GLN A 97 -1.60 -14.17 -3.19
CA GLN A 97 -1.02 -14.48 -4.51
C GLN A 97 -0.68 -13.24 -5.35
N GLY A 98 -1.36 -12.11 -5.12
CA GLY A 98 -1.05 -10.85 -5.80
C GLY A 98 0.37 -10.35 -5.58
N TYR A 99 1.01 -10.72 -4.47
CA TYR A 99 2.40 -10.36 -4.19
C TYR A 99 3.41 -11.32 -4.85
N LEU A 100 2.98 -12.49 -5.31
CA LEU A 100 3.86 -13.45 -5.98
C LEU A 100 4.30 -12.99 -7.38
N TYR A 101 3.56 -12.07 -7.99
CA TYR A 101 3.92 -11.50 -9.29
C TYR A 101 5.14 -10.58 -9.24
N PHE A 102 5.59 -10.18 -8.05
CA PHE A 102 6.80 -9.39 -7.86
C PHE A 102 8.10 -10.16 -8.19
N ASP A 103 8.04 -11.48 -8.34
CA ASP A 103 9.17 -12.27 -8.83
C ASP A 103 9.62 -11.89 -10.25
N VAL A 104 8.80 -11.12 -10.97
CA VAL A 104 9.12 -10.63 -12.32
C VAL A 104 9.96 -9.34 -12.26
N LEU A 105 10.05 -8.69 -11.10
CA LEU A 105 10.90 -7.53 -10.91
C LEU A 105 12.27 -7.99 -10.39
N PRO A 106 13.35 -7.90 -11.19
CA PRO A 106 14.66 -8.49 -10.86
C PRO A 106 15.33 -7.91 -9.60
N TRP A 107 14.66 -6.95 -8.94
CA TRP A 107 15.19 -6.21 -7.81
C TRP A 107 14.36 -6.33 -6.53
N LEU A 108 13.27 -7.09 -6.57
CA LEU A 108 12.38 -7.25 -5.44
C LEU A 108 12.52 -8.65 -4.84
N ASN A 109 13.05 -8.73 -3.64
CA ASN A 109 13.06 -9.96 -2.86
C ASN A 109 11.77 -10.02 -2.05
N LEU A 110 10.86 -10.91 -2.45
CA LEU A 110 9.61 -11.16 -1.73
C LEU A 110 9.86 -12.18 -0.63
N PHE A 111 9.73 -11.76 0.62
CA PHE A 111 9.71 -12.66 1.76
C PHE A 111 8.26 -12.91 2.19
N LEU A 112 7.71 -14.04 1.74
CA LEU A 112 6.40 -14.48 2.21
C LEU A 112 6.53 -15.02 3.64
N ARG A 113 5.91 -14.36 4.58
CA ARG A 113 5.65 -14.93 5.88
C ARG A 113 4.41 -15.81 5.76
N PHE A 114 4.59 -17.10 5.83
CA PHE A 114 3.51 -17.97 6.21
C PHE A 114 3.15 -17.61 7.66
N CYS A 115 2.07 -16.88 7.83
CA CYS A 115 1.42 -16.80 9.12
C CYS A 115 0.72 -18.13 9.38
N ASP A 116 1.50 -19.18 9.63
CA ASP A 116 1.00 -20.31 10.34
C ASP A 116 0.99 -19.95 11.83
N ASP A 117 -0.23 -19.86 12.33
CA ASP A 117 -0.63 -20.04 13.72
C ASP A 117 0.36 -19.60 14.82
N TRP A 118 0.33 -18.32 15.14
CA TRP A 118 0.59 -17.87 16.49
C TRP A 118 -0.66 -17.25 17.08
N ARG A 119 -1.59 -18.08 17.40
CA ARG A 119 -2.64 -17.78 18.38
C ARG A 119 -2.44 -18.63 19.61
#